data_657b608833ce1c06ab7b290bb9f8e7cb
#
_entry.id   657b608833ce1c06ab7b290bb9f8e7cb
#
_cell.length_a   1.000
_cell.length_b   1.000
_cell.length_c   1.000
_cell.angle_alpha   90.00
_cell.angle_beta   90.00
_cell.angle_gamma   90.00
#
_symmetry.space_group_name_H-M   'P 1'
#
loop_
_entity.id
_entity.type
_entity.pdbx_description
1 polymer ?
#
loop_
_entity_poly.entity_id
_entity_poly.type
_entity_poly.pdbx_seq_one_letter_code
_entity_poly.pdbx_strand_id
1 'polypeptide(L)'
;MTDIAVWHRADLRPTDNAALAAAAHDGHPAPLFCFDSQFYGTDGLACDARLRFLHESLTDLRERYRAIGSDLALVHADPRERIPALLADGYEVYVNADVTARYGRDRDADLLSRDGVSAFGEDGIVRNAADPRDGWDDQCEAYFEADPHPVPESLSANPLDSEVTIEDVERRYDVVPEKRDVPTGGRTEAERRLGEFVDRIRAYPRVVSPPAAAERNGSRLSAYLKFGCLSTREVYRRVQRAPECRGRELFVSRLYWNRHYHQKLQDWAGWADRAVNPVFHGLYRSEHDSELLAAWKEGRTGFPMVDASMRALVETGFLNFRMRAMCASFLTYVLREPWTLGADFFYYHLVDAAMGINHTQWQSQAGVVGVHSVRVYDPAKQGREYDPDGEFVREYVPELAALPDEHLPRPEKAPLAVLEEAGVELGADYPYPVVDYERRAAAARERFARLDDRATEAIRTDRAVWRRASLSTERRERLRDDEADAGGETGSGQASLDEF
;
A
#
# COMPACT_ATOMS: atom_id res chain seq x y z
N MET A 1 37.36 13.56 -10.52
CA MET A 1 35.97 13.58 -10.02
C MET A 1 35.77 12.26 -9.33
N THR A 2 35.06 12.26 -8.22
CA THR A 2 34.72 11.04 -7.46
C THR A 2 33.66 10.25 -8.21
N ASP A 3 33.80 8.94 -8.30
CA ASP A 3 32.72 8.07 -8.81
C ASP A 3 31.66 7.88 -7.72
N ILE A 4 30.41 8.15 -8.04
CA ILE A 4 29.29 8.15 -7.09
C ILE A 4 28.27 7.09 -7.53
N ALA A 5 28.18 5.99 -6.78
CA ALA A 5 27.17 4.98 -7.03
C ALA A 5 25.79 5.51 -6.63
N VAL A 6 24.89 5.63 -7.59
CA VAL A 6 23.46 6.02 -7.36
C VAL A 6 22.68 4.73 -7.17
N TRP A 7 22.45 4.37 -5.90
CA TRP A 7 21.76 3.13 -5.57
C TRP A 7 20.25 3.29 -5.64
N HIS A 8 19.66 2.78 -6.74
CA HIS A 8 18.21 2.75 -6.94
C HIS A 8 17.53 1.67 -6.11
N ARG A 9 16.31 1.99 -5.60
CA ARG A 9 15.45 1.07 -4.85
C ARG A 9 13.99 1.20 -5.27
N ALA A 10 13.22 2.10 -4.64
CA ALA A 10 11.84 2.43 -4.97
C ALA A 10 11.73 3.80 -5.68
N ASP A 11 12.69 4.10 -6.53
CA ASP A 11 12.87 5.36 -7.25
C ASP A 11 13.32 5.11 -8.69
N LEU A 12 12.64 4.19 -9.39
CA LEU A 12 13.04 3.68 -10.69
C LEU A 12 12.75 4.70 -11.82
N ARG A 13 13.43 5.85 -11.72
CA ARG A 13 13.35 6.95 -12.67
C ARG A 13 14.61 7.83 -12.62
N PRO A 14 15.04 8.42 -13.74
CA PRO A 14 16.09 9.44 -13.72
C PRO A 14 15.54 10.86 -13.47
N THR A 15 14.25 11.09 -13.72
CA THR A 15 13.57 12.37 -13.49
C THR A 15 13.14 12.49 -12.03
N ASP A 16 13.16 13.69 -11.47
CA ASP A 16 12.76 13.92 -10.08
C ASP A 16 13.44 12.95 -9.10
N ASN A 17 14.75 12.82 -9.28
CA ASN A 17 15.61 11.92 -8.49
C ASN A 17 16.72 12.75 -7.84
N ALA A 18 16.54 13.08 -6.54
CA ALA A 18 17.45 13.95 -5.82
C ALA A 18 18.87 13.36 -5.70
N ALA A 19 18.98 12.05 -5.47
CA ALA A 19 20.28 11.38 -5.40
C ALA A 19 21.04 11.46 -6.73
N LEU A 20 20.37 11.23 -7.85
CA LEU A 20 20.98 11.36 -9.18
C LEU A 20 21.36 12.80 -9.50
N ALA A 21 20.50 13.77 -9.16
CA ALA A 21 20.77 15.18 -9.40
C ALA A 21 21.99 15.65 -8.60
N ALA A 22 22.09 15.26 -7.33
CA ALA A 22 23.25 15.55 -6.49
C ALA A 22 24.52 14.85 -7.02
N ALA A 23 24.44 13.57 -7.39
CA ALA A 23 25.58 12.84 -7.93
C ALA A 23 26.11 13.45 -9.24
N ALA A 24 25.21 13.95 -10.10
CA ALA A 24 25.59 14.63 -11.35
C ALA A 24 26.23 16.01 -11.11
N HIS A 25 25.92 16.64 -9.97
CA HIS A 25 26.55 17.90 -9.56
C HIS A 25 27.92 17.68 -8.90
N ASP A 26 28.04 16.69 -8.02
CA ASP A 26 29.18 16.47 -7.16
C ASP A 26 30.29 15.63 -7.81
N GLY A 27 29.95 14.77 -8.79
CA GLY A 27 30.94 13.87 -9.38
C GLY A 27 30.45 13.15 -10.63
N HIS A 28 30.82 11.88 -10.74
CA HIS A 28 30.50 11.01 -11.85
C HIS A 28 29.46 9.94 -11.42
N PRO A 29 28.18 10.08 -11.81
CA PRO A 29 27.15 9.14 -11.43
C PRO A 29 27.37 7.74 -12.02
N ALA A 30 27.27 6.73 -11.18
CA ALA A 30 27.29 5.32 -11.52
C ALA A 30 25.96 4.67 -11.08
N PRO A 31 24.90 4.69 -11.93
CA PRO A 31 23.62 4.10 -11.57
C PRO A 31 23.71 2.61 -11.28
N LEU A 32 23.12 2.17 -10.15
CA LEU A 32 23.22 0.81 -9.65
C LEU A 32 21.87 0.31 -9.15
N PHE A 33 21.54 -0.95 -9.45
CA PHE A 33 20.49 -1.70 -8.79
C PHE A 33 20.99 -3.03 -8.25
N CYS A 34 20.65 -3.35 -6.98
CA CYS A 34 20.98 -4.62 -6.36
C CYS A 34 19.73 -5.51 -6.30
N PHE A 35 19.78 -6.67 -6.95
CA PHE A 35 18.79 -7.72 -6.73
C PHE A 35 19.05 -8.38 -5.39
N ASP A 36 18.27 -7.99 -4.40
CA ASP A 36 18.38 -8.47 -3.02
C ASP A 36 17.59 -9.78 -2.87
N SER A 37 18.29 -10.87 -2.52
CA SER A 37 17.73 -12.21 -2.41
C SER A 37 16.55 -12.34 -1.44
N GLN A 38 16.40 -11.42 -0.48
CA GLN A 38 15.29 -11.43 0.48
C GLN A 38 13.90 -11.25 -0.19
N PHE A 39 13.84 -10.76 -1.42
CA PHE A 39 12.60 -10.57 -2.12
C PHE A 39 12.19 -11.74 -3.01
N TYR A 40 13.08 -12.71 -3.22
CA TYR A 40 12.95 -13.77 -4.22
C TYR A 40 12.74 -15.15 -3.60
N GLY A 41 12.16 -16.07 -4.39
CA GLY A 41 11.96 -17.47 -4.03
C GLY A 41 10.71 -17.70 -3.17
N THR A 42 10.50 -18.94 -2.74
CA THR A 42 9.32 -19.39 -1.99
C THR A 42 9.12 -18.68 -0.66
N ASP A 43 10.19 -18.28 -0.01
CA ASP A 43 10.15 -17.52 1.25
C ASP A 43 10.35 -16.02 1.02
N GLY A 44 10.31 -15.57 -0.24
CA GLY A 44 10.54 -14.20 -0.63
C GLY A 44 9.42 -13.25 -0.16
N LEU A 45 9.77 -11.97 0.00
CA LEU A 45 8.84 -10.94 0.46
C LEU A 45 7.89 -10.44 -0.64
N ALA A 46 8.03 -10.91 -1.88
CA ALA A 46 7.26 -10.48 -3.03
C ALA A 46 6.74 -11.66 -3.85
N CYS A 47 5.49 -11.57 -4.34
CA CYS A 47 5.00 -12.52 -5.33
C CYS A 47 5.64 -12.27 -6.71
N ASP A 48 5.71 -13.29 -7.55
CA ASP A 48 6.37 -13.24 -8.86
C ASP A 48 5.84 -12.15 -9.78
N ALA A 49 4.54 -11.87 -9.75
CA ALA A 49 3.94 -10.78 -10.51
C ALA A 49 4.49 -9.41 -10.11
N ARG A 50 4.78 -9.20 -8.81
CA ARG A 50 5.42 -7.97 -8.33
C ARG A 50 6.89 -7.91 -8.72
N LEU A 51 7.60 -9.03 -8.70
CA LEU A 51 8.97 -9.14 -9.21
C LEU A 51 9.03 -8.86 -10.71
N ARG A 52 8.09 -9.40 -11.48
CA ARG A 52 8.00 -9.13 -12.93
C ARG A 52 7.79 -7.64 -13.21
N PHE A 53 6.88 -6.99 -12.49
CA PHE A 53 6.68 -5.54 -12.62
C PHE A 53 7.96 -4.75 -12.29
N LEU A 54 8.72 -5.16 -11.26
CA LEU A 54 10.04 -4.59 -10.94
C LEU A 54 11.02 -4.77 -12.11
N HIS A 55 11.12 -5.97 -12.67
CA HIS A 55 12.05 -6.29 -13.75
C HIS A 55 11.78 -5.50 -15.03
N GLU A 56 10.50 -5.37 -15.39
CA GLU A 56 10.07 -4.52 -16.51
C GLU A 56 10.39 -3.04 -16.25
N SER A 57 10.22 -2.60 -15.00
CA SER A 57 10.58 -1.22 -14.61
C SER A 57 12.09 -0.96 -14.65
N LEU A 58 12.91 -1.96 -14.32
CA LEU A 58 14.37 -1.87 -14.46
C LEU A 58 14.82 -1.88 -15.92
N THR A 59 14.14 -2.62 -16.78
CA THR A 59 14.39 -2.61 -18.23
C THR A 59 14.15 -1.21 -18.80
N ASP A 60 13.00 -0.60 -18.50
CA ASP A 60 12.69 0.78 -18.94
C ASP A 60 13.68 1.80 -18.34
N LEU A 61 14.05 1.67 -17.08
CA LEU A 61 15.04 2.54 -16.44
C LEU A 61 16.40 2.46 -17.11
N ARG A 62 16.84 1.23 -17.41
CA ARG A 62 18.12 0.99 -18.11
C ARG A 62 18.16 1.63 -19.50
N GLU A 63 17.07 1.51 -20.26
CA GLU A 63 16.94 2.16 -21.57
C GLU A 63 17.01 3.69 -21.47
N ARG A 64 16.42 4.26 -20.44
CA ARG A 64 16.49 5.71 -20.16
C ARG A 64 17.89 6.17 -19.82
N TYR A 65 18.67 5.40 -19.04
CA TYR A 65 20.08 5.70 -18.79
C TYR A 65 20.91 5.61 -20.07
N ARG A 66 20.66 4.62 -20.91
CA ARG A 66 21.35 4.49 -22.21
C ARG A 66 21.07 5.65 -23.14
N ALA A 67 19.84 6.17 -23.11
CA ALA A 67 19.44 7.33 -23.92
C ALA A 67 20.21 8.61 -23.56
N ILE A 68 20.75 8.71 -22.32
CA ILE A 68 21.55 9.85 -21.85
C ILE A 68 23.05 9.52 -21.74
N GLY A 69 23.50 8.40 -22.33
CA GLY A 69 24.92 8.06 -22.48
C GLY A 69 25.53 7.21 -21.36
N SER A 70 24.71 6.75 -20.38
CA SER A 70 25.15 5.86 -19.31
C SER A 70 24.53 4.46 -19.44
N ASP A 71 24.60 3.64 -18.40
CA ASP A 71 23.84 2.38 -18.25
C ASP A 71 23.45 2.21 -16.77
N LEU A 72 22.52 1.30 -16.50
CA LEU A 72 22.20 0.84 -15.13
C LEU A 72 22.97 -0.44 -14.86
N ALA A 73 23.91 -0.41 -13.90
CA ALA A 73 24.61 -1.60 -13.46
C ALA A 73 23.63 -2.48 -12.65
N LEU A 74 23.53 -3.74 -13.01
CA LEU A 74 22.68 -4.74 -12.37
C LEU A 74 23.55 -5.77 -11.63
N VAL A 75 23.40 -5.86 -10.31
CA VAL A 75 24.15 -6.81 -9.49
C VAL A 75 23.20 -7.67 -8.66
N HIS A 76 23.55 -8.95 -8.47
CA HIS A 76 22.83 -9.84 -7.57
C HIS A 76 23.62 -10.00 -6.27
N ALA A 77 23.28 -9.24 -5.25
CA ALA A 77 24.00 -9.21 -3.98
C ALA A 77 23.09 -8.74 -2.82
N ASP A 78 23.46 -9.11 -1.59
CA ASP A 78 22.95 -8.42 -0.40
C ASP A 78 23.52 -6.99 -0.40
N PRO A 79 22.68 -5.95 -0.37
CA PRO A 79 23.15 -4.57 -0.29
C PRO A 79 24.09 -4.30 0.90
N ARG A 80 23.93 -5.06 2.01
CA ARG A 80 24.79 -4.93 3.20
C ARG A 80 26.23 -5.44 2.97
N GLU A 81 26.46 -6.20 1.90
CA GLU A 81 27.78 -6.62 1.45
C GLU A 81 28.26 -5.74 0.29
N ARG A 82 27.39 -5.46 -0.68
CA ARG A 82 27.76 -4.69 -1.89
C ARG A 82 28.09 -3.24 -1.60
N ILE A 83 27.30 -2.54 -0.80
CA ILE A 83 27.54 -1.11 -0.52
C ILE A 83 28.87 -0.89 0.22
N PRO A 84 29.22 -1.65 1.29
CA PRO A 84 30.54 -1.54 1.89
C PRO A 84 31.70 -1.85 0.94
N ALA A 85 31.53 -2.80 0.02
CA ALA A 85 32.56 -3.10 -0.99
C ALA A 85 32.80 -1.91 -1.92
N LEU A 86 31.74 -1.24 -2.40
CA LEU A 86 31.87 -0.02 -3.22
C LEU A 86 32.59 1.12 -2.47
N LEU A 87 32.27 1.31 -1.19
CA LEU A 87 32.97 2.30 -0.36
C LEU A 87 34.47 1.98 -0.22
N ALA A 88 34.82 0.68 -0.06
CA ALA A 88 36.21 0.22 0.00
C ALA A 88 36.95 0.41 -1.33
N ASP A 89 36.23 0.32 -2.45
CA ASP A 89 36.74 0.56 -3.81
C ASP A 89 36.88 2.08 -4.14
N GLY A 90 36.51 2.97 -3.19
CA GLY A 90 36.64 4.42 -3.32
C GLY A 90 35.45 5.16 -3.92
N TYR A 91 34.29 4.47 -4.10
CA TYR A 91 33.05 5.13 -4.46
C TYR A 91 32.44 5.87 -3.26
N GLU A 92 31.71 6.94 -3.53
CA GLU A 92 30.65 7.41 -2.65
C GLU A 92 29.33 6.76 -3.07
N VAL A 93 28.35 6.67 -2.15
CA VAL A 93 27.05 6.06 -2.44
C VAL A 93 25.94 7.05 -2.12
N TYR A 94 25.19 7.43 -3.16
CA TYR A 94 24.03 8.33 -3.03
C TYR A 94 22.74 7.52 -3.20
N VAL A 95 21.75 7.79 -2.34
CA VAL A 95 20.49 7.04 -2.32
C VAL A 95 19.33 7.95 -1.94
N ASN A 96 18.18 7.79 -2.57
CA ASN A 96 16.97 8.44 -2.09
C ASN A 96 16.45 7.72 -0.85
N ALA A 97 16.15 8.47 0.20
CA ALA A 97 15.58 7.92 1.42
C ALA A 97 14.20 7.32 1.14
N ASP A 98 13.96 6.12 1.64
CA ASP A 98 12.67 5.41 1.53
C ASP A 98 12.08 5.17 2.92
N VAL A 99 10.75 5.12 2.99
CA VAL A 99 10.04 4.78 4.22
C VAL A 99 9.76 3.29 4.23
N THR A 100 10.51 2.56 5.02
CA THR A 100 10.49 1.11 5.08
C THR A 100 10.35 0.59 6.51
N ALA A 101 10.11 -0.72 6.66
CA ALA A 101 9.99 -1.40 7.94
C ALA A 101 10.64 -2.78 7.89
N ARG A 102 10.72 -3.45 9.03
CA ARG A 102 11.28 -4.80 9.16
C ARG A 102 12.67 -4.88 8.51
N TYR A 103 12.88 -5.88 7.65
CA TYR A 103 14.15 -6.07 6.94
C TYR A 103 14.69 -4.79 6.28
N GLY A 104 13.85 -4.06 5.55
CA GLY A 104 14.30 -2.84 4.88
C GLY A 104 14.80 -1.77 5.84
N ARG A 105 14.17 -1.63 7.01
CA ARG A 105 14.60 -0.71 8.06
C ARG A 105 15.94 -1.12 8.68
N ASP A 106 16.11 -2.42 8.96
CA ASP A 106 17.34 -2.92 9.57
C ASP A 106 18.51 -2.77 8.59
N ARG A 107 18.29 -3.05 7.29
CA ARG A 107 19.24 -2.79 6.22
C ARG A 107 19.62 -1.31 6.15
N ASP A 108 18.62 -0.41 6.12
CA ASP A 108 18.85 1.02 5.98
C ASP A 108 19.55 1.61 7.22
N ALA A 109 19.22 1.13 8.42
CA ALA A 109 19.90 1.53 9.65
C ALA A 109 21.40 1.19 9.64
N ASP A 110 21.78 0.04 9.07
CA ASP A 110 23.18 -0.35 8.91
C ASP A 110 23.89 0.49 7.83
N LEU A 111 23.26 0.66 6.66
CA LEU A 111 23.93 1.25 5.50
C LEU A 111 23.96 2.77 5.51
N LEU A 112 22.86 3.44 5.89
CA LEU A 112 22.74 4.91 5.80
C LEU A 112 23.51 5.65 6.91
N SER A 113 24.05 4.92 7.89
CA SER A 113 24.90 5.48 8.94
C SER A 113 26.40 5.45 8.60
N ARG A 114 26.77 4.86 7.47
CA ARG A 114 28.18 4.69 7.07
C ARG A 114 28.76 5.95 6.46
N ASP A 115 30.01 6.26 6.76
CA ASP A 115 30.75 7.31 6.09
C ASP A 115 30.83 7.01 4.57
N GLY A 116 30.61 8.03 3.74
CA GLY A 116 30.55 7.89 2.29
C GLY A 116 29.17 7.50 1.72
N VAL A 117 28.14 7.32 2.57
CA VAL A 117 26.76 7.14 2.14
C VAL A 117 25.94 8.40 2.42
N SER A 118 25.33 8.97 1.38
CA SER A 118 24.45 10.14 1.48
C SER A 118 23.02 9.80 1.10
N ALA A 119 22.07 10.10 2.00
CA ALA A 119 20.65 9.85 1.79
C ALA A 119 19.87 11.16 1.56
N PHE A 120 19.09 11.21 0.48
CA PHE A 120 18.30 12.38 0.06
C PHE A 120 16.82 12.15 0.36
N GLY A 121 16.22 13.01 1.19
CA GLY A 121 14.86 12.86 1.72
C GLY A 121 13.84 13.83 1.11
N GLU A 122 13.91 14.10 -0.19
CA GLU A 122 13.02 15.03 -0.87
C GLU A 122 11.75 14.35 -1.40
N ASP A 123 10.93 13.83 -0.49
CA ASP A 123 9.73 13.04 -0.80
C ASP A 123 8.47 13.49 -0.04
N GLY A 124 8.50 14.67 0.60
CA GLY A 124 7.38 15.19 1.39
C GLY A 124 7.20 14.50 2.75
N ILE A 125 8.22 13.81 3.23
CA ILE A 125 8.23 13.13 4.53
C ILE A 125 9.14 13.89 5.49
N VAL A 126 8.61 14.24 6.64
CA VAL A 126 9.37 14.84 7.73
C VAL A 126 10.19 13.77 8.44
N ARG A 127 11.51 14.00 8.52
CA ARG A 127 12.47 13.15 9.23
C ARG A 127 13.20 13.98 10.27
N ASN A 128 13.57 13.35 11.38
CA ASN A 128 14.38 13.99 12.44
C ASN A 128 13.72 15.20 13.16
N ALA A 129 12.39 15.35 13.08
CA ALA A 129 11.68 16.37 13.85
C ALA A 129 11.56 15.96 15.33
N ALA A 130 11.57 16.93 16.23
CA ALA A 130 11.34 16.69 17.66
C ALA A 130 9.94 16.13 17.93
N ASP A 131 8.95 16.58 17.13
CA ASP A 131 7.62 15.99 17.00
C ASP A 131 7.35 15.66 15.53
N PRO A 132 7.33 14.37 15.15
CA PRO A 132 7.33 13.97 13.73
C PRO A 132 6.19 14.53 12.89
N ARG A 133 5.07 14.88 13.52
CA ARG A 133 3.89 15.44 12.85
C ARG A 133 3.89 16.95 12.70
N ASP A 134 4.71 17.64 13.49
CA ASP A 134 4.76 19.09 13.43
C ASP A 134 5.35 19.53 12.08
N GLY A 135 4.59 20.36 11.35
CA GLY A 135 4.98 20.88 10.04
C GLY A 135 4.88 19.88 8.88
N TRP A 136 4.29 18.69 9.08
CA TRP A 136 4.14 17.73 7.97
C TRP A 136 3.25 18.26 6.84
N ASP A 137 2.14 18.93 7.15
CA ASP A 137 1.23 19.48 6.14
C ASP A 137 1.98 20.47 5.25
N ASP A 138 2.70 21.45 5.86
CA ASP A 138 3.50 22.45 5.14
C ASP A 138 4.62 21.81 4.31
N GLN A 139 5.31 20.82 4.88
CA GLN A 139 6.38 20.10 4.20
C GLN A 139 5.86 19.30 3.01
N CYS A 140 4.70 18.67 3.16
CA CYS A 140 4.07 17.89 2.10
C CYS A 140 3.56 18.82 0.97
N GLU A 141 2.96 19.94 1.31
CA GLU A 141 2.54 20.95 0.35
C GLU A 141 3.74 21.54 -0.41
N ALA A 142 4.77 21.97 0.31
CA ALA A 142 6.00 22.46 -0.30
C ALA A 142 6.64 21.44 -1.25
N TYR A 143 6.62 20.16 -0.89
CA TYR A 143 7.09 19.09 -1.76
C TYR A 143 6.27 19.00 -3.05
N PHE A 144 4.95 19.04 -2.97
CA PHE A 144 4.10 18.91 -4.17
C PHE A 144 4.21 20.13 -5.10
N GLU A 145 4.46 21.30 -4.57
CA GLU A 145 4.57 22.55 -5.33
C GLU A 145 5.96 22.78 -5.91
N ALA A 146 7.00 22.21 -5.31
CA ALA A 146 8.36 22.33 -5.80
C ALA A 146 8.54 21.76 -7.20
N ASP A 147 9.45 22.32 -7.98
CA ASP A 147 9.80 21.78 -9.29
C ASP A 147 10.52 20.43 -9.17
N PRO A 148 10.18 19.44 -10.02
CA PRO A 148 10.90 18.18 -10.07
C PRO A 148 12.36 18.40 -10.51
N HIS A 149 13.28 17.59 -9.99
CA HIS A 149 14.65 17.57 -10.48
C HIS A 149 14.66 17.17 -11.98
N PRO A 150 15.36 17.96 -12.84
CA PRO A 150 15.48 17.62 -14.26
C PRO A 150 16.29 16.33 -14.45
N VAL A 151 16.05 15.64 -15.55
CA VAL A 151 16.96 14.58 -16.01
C VAL A 151 18.26 15.24 -16.45
N PRO A 152 19.44 14.73 -16.07
CA PRO A 152 20.70 15.18 -16.65
C PRO A 152 20.68 15.07 -18.18
N GLU A 153 21.13 16.08 -18.90
CA GLU A 153 21.14 16.09 -20.38
C GLU A 153 22.01 14.95 -20.95
N SER A 154 23.12 14.66 -20.29
CA SER A 154 24.00 13.55 -20.60
C SER A 154 24.77 13.10 -19.37
N LEU A 155 25.11 11.83 -19.32
CA LEU A 155 26.01 11.22 -18.34
C LEU A 155 27.18 10.56 -19.05
N SER A 156 28.29 10.40 -18.37
CA SER A 156 29.39 9.57 -18.85
C SER A 156 29.02 8.08 -18.77
N ALA A 157 29.76 7.22 -19.47
CA ALA A 157 29.60 5.78 -19.36
C ALA A 157 29.72 5.33 -17.91
N ASN A 158 28.84 4.44 -17.50
CA ASN A 158 28.85 3.93 -16.12
C ASN A 158 30.16 3.15 -15.84
N PRO A 159 30.94 3.52 -14.82
CA PRO A 159 32.15 2.78 -14.47
C PRO A 159 31.87 1.41 -13.84
N LEU A 160 30.63 1.15 -13.40
CA LEU A 160 30.20 -0.14 -12.87
C LEU A 160 29.66 -1.02 -13.98
N ASP A 161 30.14 -2.25 -14.05
CA ASP A 161 29.61 -3.26 -14.96
C ASP A 161 28.41 -4.00 -14.36
N SER A 162 27.49 -4.44 -15.22
CA SER A 162 26.46 -5.39 -14.79
C SER A 162 27.07 -6.79 -14.60
N GLU A 163 26.81 -7.39 -13.44
CA GLU A 163 27.26 -8.75 -13.11
C GLU A 163 26.23 -9.81 -13.54
N VAL A 164 24.95 -9.40 -13.69
CA VAL A 164 23.83 -10.25 -14.06
C VAL A 164 22.91 -9.55 -15.05
N THR A 165 22.13 -10.35 -15.78
CA THR A 165 20.97 -9.87 -16.53
C THR A 165 19.69 -10.11 -15.72
N ILE A 166 18.58 -9.47 -16.14
CA ILE A 166 17.26 -9.72 -15.54
C ILE A 166 16.87 -11.19 -15.75
N GLU A 167 17.12 -11.73 -16.96
CA GLU A 167 16.84 -13.11 -17.30
C GLU A 167 17.63 -14.11 -16.47
N ASP A 168 18.87 -13.78 -16.05
CA ASP A 168 19.64 -14.61 -15.14
C ASP A 168 19.02 -14.69 -13.75
N VAL A 169 18.49 -13.56 -13.26
CA VAL A 169 17.77 -13.49 -11.99
C VAL A 169 16.44 -14.23 -12.05
N GLU A 170 15.65 -14.03 -13.12
CA GLU A 170 14.39 -14.74 -13.33
C GLU A 170 14.60 -16.26 -13.38
N ARG A 171 15.60 -16.70 -14.12
CA ARG A 171 15.95 -18.12 -14.20
C ARG A 171 16.45 -18.69 -12.87
N ARG A 172 17.23 -17.90 -12.13
CA ARG A 172 17.78 -18.34 -10.83
C ARG A 172 16.70 -18.62 -9.80
N TYR A 173 15.61 -17.83 -9.81
CA TYR A 173 14.53 -17.88 -8.82
C TYR A 173 13.24 -18.49 -9.37
N ASP A 174 13.24 -18.97 -10.60
CA ASP A 174 12.06 -19.51 -11.30
C ASP A 174 10.86 -18.54 -11.23
N VAL A 175 11.11 -17.27 -11.59
CA VAL A 175 10.07 -16.22 -11.52
C VAL A 175 9.02 -16.46 -12.61
N VAL A 176 7.88 -17.01 -12.20
CA VAL A 176 6.75 -17.33 -13.08
C VAL A 176 5.52 -16.54 -12.63
N PRO A 177 5.25 -15.37 -13.24
CA PRO A 177 4.08 -14.57 -12.86
C PRO A 177 2.78 -15.26 -13.28
N GLU A 178 2.03 -15.74 -12.31
CA GLU A 178 0.75 -16.43 -12.52
C GLU A 178 -0.46 -15.48 -12.54
N LYS A 179 -0.27 -14.22 -12.11
CA LYS A 179 -1.37 -13.24 -12.02
C LYS A 179 -1.72 -12.68 -13.40
N ARG A 180 -3.03 -12.56 -13.66
CA ARG A 180 -3.58 -11.91 -14.86
C ARG A 180 -3.75 -10.40 -14.65
N ASP A 181 -3.85 -9.66 -15.74
CA ASP A 181 -4.18 -8.22 -15.76
C ASP A 181 -3.22 -7.33 -14.95
N VAL A 182 -2.01 -7.81 -14.69
CA VAL A 182 -0.95 -7.00 -14.10
C VAL A 182 -0.49 -5.98 -15.12
N PRO A 183 -0.43 -4.68 -14.77
CA PRO A 183 0.07 -3.68 -15.68
C PRO A 183 1.57 -3.90 -15.95
N THR A 184 2.00 -3.63 -17.17
CA THR A 184 3.42 -3.63 -17.53
C THR A 184 4.18 -2.59 -16.71
N GLY A 185 5.34 -2.96 -16.17
CA GLY A 185 6.18 -2.05 -15.39
C GLY A 185 6.85 -0.97 -16.24
N GLY A 186 7.46 0.01 -15.58
CA GLY A 186 8.26 1.05 -16.19
C GLY A 186 7.57 2.40 -16.35
N ARG A 187 8.42 3.42 -16.50
CA ARG A 187 7.97 4.81 -16.59
C ARG A 187 7.21 5.10 -17.89
N THR A 188 7.59 4.48 -19.00
CA THR A 188 6.91 4.67 -20.30
C THR A 188 5.43 4.34 -20.18
N GLU A 189 5.11 3.19 -19.60
CA GLU A 189 3.73 2.78 -19.38
C GLU A 189 3.04 3.64 -18.30
N ALA A 190 3.77 4.04 -17.27
CA ALA A 190 3.26 4.92 -16.22
C ALA A 190 2.80 6.28 -16.78
N GLU A 191 3.60 6.89 -17.65
CA GLU A 191 3.28 8.17 -18.32
C GLU A 191 2.06 8.04 -19.24
N ARG A 192 1.97 6.95 -20.00
CA ARG A 192 0.81 6.65 -20.85
C ARG A 192 -0.47 6.55 -20.03
N ARG A 193 -0.44 5.75 -18.95
CA ARG A 193 -1.59 5.57 -18.02
C ARG A 193 -1.98 6.85 -17.32
N LEU A 194 -1.01 7.64 -16.88
CA LEU A 194 -1.28 8.93 -16.25
C LEU A 194 -1.99 9.87 -17.23
N GLY A 195 -1.54 9.91 -18.50
CA GLY A 195 -2.19 10.70 -19.56
C GLY A 195 -3.65 10.27 -19.75
N GLU A 196 -3.90 9.00 -20.00
CA GLU A 196 -5.24 8.45 -20.18
C GLU A 196 -6.16 8.66 -18.97
N PHE A 197 -5.60 8.54 -17.76
CA PHE A 197 -6.36 8.79 -16.54
C PHE A 197 -6.75 10.26 -16.40
N VAL A 198 -5.83 11.18 -16.67
CA VAL A 198 -6.10 12.62 -16.61
C VAL A 198 -7.20 13.03 -17.59
N ASP A 199 -7.22 12.46 -18.80
CA ASP A 199 -8.24 12.74 -19.81
C ASP A 199 -9.66 12.35 -19.34
N ARG A 200 -9.77 11.32 -18.50
CA ARG A 200 -11.05 10.81 -17.95
C ARG A 200 -11.25 11.09 -16.45
N ILE A 201 -10.46 11.97 -15.85
CA ILE A 201 -10.45 12.21 -14.39
C ILE A 201 -11.83 12.62 -13.82
N ARG A 202 -12.70 13.26 -14.64
CA ARG A 202 -14.07 13.61 -14.25
C ARG A 202 -14.91 12.40 -13.84
N ALA A 203 -14.62 11.21 -14.38
CA ALA A 203 -15.33 9.98 -14.06
C ALA A 203 -14.83 9.32 -12.75
N TYR A 204 -13.69 9.73 -12.23
CA TYR A 204 -13.02 9.07 -11.10
C TYR A 204 -13.92 8.84 -9.88
N PRO A 205 -14.77 9.78 -9.43
CA PRO A 205 -15.66 9.56 -8.28
C PRO A 205 -16.64 8.39 -8.45
N ARG A 206 -17.00 8.06 -9.71
CA ARG A 206 -17.95 6.99 -10.02
C ARG A 206 -17.28 5.61 -10.12
N VAL A 207 -15.98 5.59 -10.42
CA VAL A 207 -15.25 4.34 -10.70
C VAL A 207 -14.36 3.86 -9.56
N VAL A 208 -14.07 4.71 -8.57
CA VAL A 208 -13.10 4.39 -7.51
C VAL A 208 -13.62 3.36 -6.51
N SER A 209 -14.95 3.31 -6.27
CA SER A 209 -15.55 2.44 -5.26
C SER A 209 -16.11 1.12 -5.80
N PRO A 210 -16.84 1.05 -6.94
CA PRO A 210 -17.26 -0.22 -7.52
C PRO A 210 -16.04 -1.03 -8.00
N PRO A 211 -15.85 -2.30 -7.54
CA PRO A 211 -14.61 -3.04 -7.79
C PRO A 211 -14.34 -3.30 -9.26
N ALA A 212 -15.31 -3.78 -10.05
CA ALA A 212 -15.15 -4.01 -11.48
C ALA A 212 -14.80 -2.72 -12.25
N ALA A 213 -15.45 -1.60 -11.90
CA ALA A 213 -15.12 -0.30 -12.50
C ALA A 213 -13.72 0.19 -12.09
N ALA A 214 -13.30 -0.03 -10.84
CA ALA A 214 -11.99 0.35 -10.36
C ALA A 214 -10.85 -0.42 -11.05
N GLU A 215 -11.05 -1.69 -11.33
CA GLU A 215 -10.10 -2.50 -12.10
C GLU A 215 -9.89 -1.99 -13.52
N ARG A 216 -10.98 -1.71 -14.22
CA ARG A 216 -10.93 -1.31 -15.65
C ARG A 216 -10.67 0.17 -15.86
N ASN A 217 -11.24 1.03 -15.02
CA ASN A 217 -11.30 2.47 -15.25
C ASN A 217 -10.62 3.30 -14.15
N GLY A 218 -10.10 2.68 -13.10
CA GLY A 218 -9.26 3.34 -12.11
C GLY A 218 -7.96 3.86 -12.70
N SER A 219 -7.20 4.64 -11.93
CA SER A 219 -5.90 5.14 -12.39
C SER A 219 -4.86 4.02 -12.58
N ARG A 220 -4.93 2.96 -11.76
CA ARG A 220 -3.95 1.86 -11.71
C ARG A 220 -2.49 2.36 -11.59
N LEU A 221 -2.29 3.55 -11.00
CA LEU A 221 -0.96 4.18 -10.85
C LEU A 221 -0.21 3.73 -9.58
N SER A 222 -0.88 3.03 -8.67
CA SER A 222 -0.31 2.69 -7.36
C SER A 222 0.98 1.87 -7.43
N ALA A 223 1.09 0.90 -8.35
CA ALA A 223 2.31 0.13 -8.54
C ALA A 223 3.47 1.01 -9.06
N TYR A 224 3.20 1.90 -10.01
CA TYR A 224 4.22 2.83 -10.53
C TYR A 224 4.71 3.82 -9.49
N LEU A 225 3.83 4.28 -8.59
CA LEU A 225 4.20 5.10 -7.44
C LEU A 225 4.98 4.30 -6.40
N LYS A 226 4.63 3.02 -6.18
CA LYS A 226 5.34 2.12 -5.26
C LYS A 226 6.78 1.88 -5.70
N PHE A 227 7.00 1.63 -6.98
CA PHE A 227 8.35 1.40 -7.54
C PHE A 227 9.04 2.70 -7.97
N GLY A 228 8.37 3.84 -7.83
CA GLY A 228 8.94 5.14 -8.14
C GLY A 228 9.23 5.36 -9.63
N CYS A 229 8.50 4.68 -10.53
CA CYS A 229 8.53 4.99 -11.98
C CYS A 229 8.04 6.42 -12.24
N LEU A 230 7.14 6.92 -11.41
CA LEU A 230 6.73 8.32 -11.30
C LEU A 230 6.85 8.75 -9.83
N SER A 231 7.25 10.00 -9.58
CA SER A 231 7.12 10.57 -8.25
C SER A 231 5.67 11.02 -7.99
N THR A 232 5.29 11.08 -6.72
CA THR A 232 3.97 11.62 -6.36
C THR A 232 3.84 13.09 -6.74
N ARG A 233 4.93 13.87 -6.72
CA ARG A 233 5.02 15.28 -7.14
C ARG A 233 4.76 15.43 -8.64
N GLU A 234 5.36 14.61 -9.48
CA GLU A 234 5.10 14.62 -10.93
C GLU A 234 3.64 14.34 -11.24
N VAL A 235 3.05 13.32 -10.58
CA VAL A 235 1.64 12.98 -10.74
C VAL A 235 0.74 14.13 -10.27
N TYR A 236 1.02 14.72 -9.11
CA TYR A 236 0.30 15.88 -8.60
C TYR A 236 0.31 17.03 -9.60
N ARG A 237 1.48 17.45 -10.08
CA ARG A 237 1.62 18.55 -11.05
C ARG A 237 0.93 18.26 -12.38
N ARG A 238 0.96 17.02 -12.86
CA ARG A 238 0.25 16.63 -14.09
C ARG A 238 -1.27 16.69 -13.90
N VAL A 239 -1.78 16.23 -12.76
CA VAL A 239 -3.21 16.23 -12.41
C VAL A 239 -3.71 17.67 -12.18
N GLN A 240 -2.93 18.54 -11.57
CA GLN A 240 -3.29 19.95 -11.37
C GLN A 240 -3.48 20.74 -12.68
N ARG A 241 -2.90 20.28 -13.78
CA ARG A 241 -3.13 20.87 -15.12
C ARG A 241 -4.48 20.45 -15.74
N ALA A 242 -5.14 19.43 -15.17
CA ALA A 242 -6.47 19.04 -15.61
C ALA A 242 -7.52 20.10 -15.19
N PRO A 243 -8.64 20.22 -15.94
CA PRO A 243 -9.72 21.12 -15.55
C PRO A 243 -10.25 20.83 -14.15
N GLU A 244 -10.64 21.87 -13.44
CA GLU A 244 -11.25 21.74 -12.11
C GLU A 244 -12.50 20.88 -12.14
N CYS A 245 -12.51 19.87 -11.27
CA CYS A 245 -13.64 18.97 -11.10
C CYS A 245 -13.46 18.12 -9.84
N ARG A 246 -14.55 17.55 -9.35
CA ARG A 246 -14.53 16.66 -8.17
C ARG A 246 -13.57 15.49 -8.32
N GLY A 247 -13.37 14.97 -9.53
CA GLY A 247 -12.42 13.88 -9.79
C GLY A 247 -10.98 14.29 -9.53
N ARG A 248 -10.59 15.52 -9.93
CA ARG A 248 -9.28 16.10 -9.66
C ARG A 248 -9.04 16.26 -8.15
N GLU A 249 -9.97 16.88 -7.45
CA GLU A 249 -9.90 17.09 -6.00
C GLU A 249 -9.75 15.76 -5.25
N LEU A 250 -10.62 14.80 -5.57
CA LEU A 250 -10.60 13.49 -4.95
C LEU A 250 -9.28 12.75 -5.21
N PHE A 251 -8.74 12.81 -6.43
CA PHE A 251 -7.49 12.14 -6.75
C PHE A 251 -6.29 12.82 -6.07
N VAL A 252 -6.24 14.14 -6.07
CA VAL A 252 -5.21 14.92 -5.33
C VAL A 252 -5.23 14.55 -3.86
N SER A 253 -6.39 14.49 -3.23
CA SER A 253 -6.52 14.01 -1.85
C SER A 253 -5.86 12.63 -1.64
N ARG A 254 -5.94 11.70 -2.63
CA ARG A 254 -5.28 10.38 -2.53
C ARG A 254 -3.75 10.47 -2.54
N LEU A 255 -3.17 11.47 -3.19
CA LEU A 255 -1.73 11.69 -3.16
C LEU A 255 -1.26 12.18 -1.78
N TYR A 256 -2.02 13.08 -1.14
CA TYR A 256 -1.77 13.47 0.26
C TYR A 256 -1.91 12.28 1.20
N TRP A 257 -2.96 11.46 1.05
CA TRP A 257 -3.13 10.23 1.83
C TRP A 257 -1.96 9.25 1.64
N ASN A 258 -1.43 9.13 0.42
CA ASN A 258 -0.26 8.31 0.16
C ASN A 258 0.92 8.77 1.03
N ARG A 259 1.24 10.08 1.05
CA ARG A 259 2.31 10.64 1.89
C ARG A 259 2.02 10.52 3.37
N HIS A 260 0.76 10.73 3.78
CA HIS A 260 0.34 10.59 5.18
C HIS A 260 0.59 9.18 5.75
N TYR A 261 0.30 8.12 4.98
CA TYR A 261 0.56 6.76 5.44
C TYR A 261 2.05 6.42 5.50
N HIS A 262 2.85 6.96 4.60
CA HIS A 262 4.31 6.85 4.69
C HIS A 262 4.83 7.63 5.91
N GLN A 263 4.33 8.84 6.18
CA GLN A 263 4.68 9.59 7.38
C GLN A 263 4.37 8.81 8.66
N LYS A 264 3.20 8.17 8.76
CA LYS A 264 2.88 7.31 9.91
C LYS A 264 3.92 6.23 10.16
N LEU A 265 4.34 5.54 9.11
CA LEU A 265 5.35 4.48 9.23
C LEU A 265 6.73 5.08 9.58
N GLN A 266 7.09 6.24 9.02
CA GLN A 266 8.31 6.98 9.37
C GLN A 266 8.33 7.36 10.86
N ASP A 267 7.20 7.87 11.36
CA ASP A 267 7.06 8.28 12.76
C ASP A 267 7.19 7.11 13.75
N TRP A 268 6.70 5.94 13.32
CA TRP A 268 6.75 4.75 14.15
C TRP A 268 6.66 3.45 13.34
N ALA A 269 7.76 2.75 13.25
CA ALA A 269 7.84 1.48 12.51
C ALA A 269 6.94 0.37 13.08
N GLY A 270 6.50 0.49 14.33
CA GLY A 270 5.57 -0.47 14.96
C GLY A 270 4.21 -0.58 14.27
N TRP A 271 3.86 0.34 13.36
CA TRP A 271 2.69 0.19 12.49
C TRP A 271 2.69 -1.13 11.69
N ALA A 272 3.87 -1.67 11.41
CA ALA A 272 4.01 -2.93 10.68
C ALA A 272 3.69 -4.17 11.52
N ASP A 273 3.81 -4.10 12.86
CA ASP A 273 3.88 -5.31 13.68
C ASP A 273 2.94 -5.30 14.89
N ARG A 274 2.58 -4.12 15.41
CA ARG A 274 1.86 -3.96 16.67
C ARG A 274 0.71 -2.98 16.54
N ALA A 275 -0.40 -3.26 17.19
CA ALA A 275 -1.48 -2.29 17.35
C ALA A 275 -0.95 -0.96 17.93
N VAL A 276 -1.43 0.17 17.41
CA VAL A 276 -1.09 1.50 17.94
C VAL A 276 -1.52 1.62 19.39
N ASN A 277 -2.75 1.20 19.69
CA ASN A 277 -3.27 1.22 21.04
C ASN A 277 -2.92 -0.10 21.76
N PRO A 278 -2.18 -0.04 22.88
CA PRO A 278 -1.71 -1.24 23.58
C PRO A 278 -2.84 -2.13 24.14
N VAL A 279 -4.05 -1.59 24.31
CA VAL A 279 -5.23 -2.36 24.74
C VAL A 279 -5.58 -3.48 23.75
N PHE A 280 -5.21 -3.33 22.47
CA PHE A 280 -5.45 -4.32 21.43
C PHE A 280 -4.24 -5.20 21.10
N HIS A 281 -3.16 -5.14 21.90
CA HIS A 281 -2.03 -6.03 21.68
C HIS A 281 -2.45 -7.49 21.86
N GLY A 282 -2.19 -8.30 20.84
CA GLY A 282 -2.55 -9.72 20.84
C GLY A 282 -4.06 -10.00 20.67
N LEU A 283 -4.85 -9.00 20.25
CA LEU A 283 -6.28 -9.21 19.94
C LEU A 283 -6.47 -10.41 19.01
N TYR A 284 -7.37 -11.31 19.39
CA TYR A 284 -7.74 -12.56 18.70
C TYR A 284 -6.65 -13.61 18.57
N ARG A 285 -5.43 -13.42 19.08
CA ARG A 285 -4.37 -14.42 18.99
C ARG A 285 -4.74 -15.78 19.59
N SER A 286 -5.49 -15.79 20.69
CA SER A 286 -5.98 -17.02 21.33
C SER A 286 -7.25 -17.60 20.70
N GLU A 287 -7.86 -16.89 19.77
CA GLU A 287 -9.07 -17.29 19.04
C GLU A 287 -8.78 -17.69 17.59
N HIS A 288 -7.48 -17.66 17.22
CA HIS A 288 -7.03 -18.02 15.87
C HIS A 288 -7.52 -19.41 15.46
N ASP A 289 -8.12 -19.46 14.27
CA ASP A 289 -8.65 -20.66 13.63
C ASP A 289 -8.07 -20.77 12.22
N SER A 290 -7.17 -21.73 12.03
CA SER A 290 -6.48 -21.94 10.76
C SER A 290 -7.41 -22.31 9.60
N GLU A 291 -8.56 -22.95 9.87
CA GLU A 291 -9.54 -23.32 8.84
C GLU A 291 -10.31 -22.08 8.35
N LEU A 292 -10.73 -21.20 9.29
CA LEU A 292 -11.35 -19.93 8.93
C LEU A 292 -10.39 -19.01 8.17
N LEU A 293 -9.12 -18.95 8.60
CA LEU A 293 -8.10 -18.17 7.90
C LEU A 293 -7.85 -18.73 6.47
N ALA A 294 -7.79 -20.06 6.32
CA ALA A 294 -7.61 -20.70 5.02
C ALA A 294 -8.82 -20.43 4.10
N ALA A 295 -10.04 -20.58 4.60
CA ALA A 295 -11.24 -20.27 3.84
C ALA A 295 -11.27 -18.83 3.34
N TRP A 296 -10.81 -17.86 4.18
CA TRP A 296 -10.70 -16.47 3.78
C TRP A 296 -9.63 -16.25 2.72
N LYS A 297 -8.43 -16.80 2.89
CA LYS A 297 -7.33 -16.68 1.91
C LYS A 297 -7.69 -17.27 0.55
N GLU A 298 -8.44 -18.34 0.53
CA GLU A 298 -8.85 -19.08 -0.67
C GLU A 298 -10.14 -18.53 -1.30
N GLY A 299 -10.80 -17.53 -0.67
CA GLY A 299 -12.08 -17.00 -1.14
C GLY A 299 -13.17 -18.05 -1.16
N ARG A 300 -13.31 -18.78 -0.03
CA ARG A 300 -14.30 -19.86 0.19
C ARG A 300 -15.04 -19.71 1.52
N THR A 301 -15.36 -18.46 1.88
CA THR A 301 -16.03 -18.14 3.14
C THR A 301 -17.55 -18.33 3.10
N GLY A 302 -18.14 -18.47 1.91
CA GLY A 302 -19.59 -18.45 1.72
C GLY A 302 -20.19 -17.03 1.72
N PHE A 303 -19.35 -16.00 1.60
CA PHE A 303 -19.75 -14.61 1.45
C PHE A 303 -19.25 -14.08 0.10
N PRO A 304 -20.09 -14.08 -0.95
CA PRO A 304 -19.65 -13.90 -2.34
C PRO A 304 -18.79 -12.66 -2.58
N MET A 305 -19.10 -11.53 -1.97
CA MET A 305 -18.32 -10.30 -2.15
C MET A 305 -16.95 -10.37 -1.49
N VAL A 306 -16.81 -11.09 -0.36
CA VAL A 306 -15.52 -11.38 0.28
C VAL A 306 -14.72 -12.34 -0.59
N ASP A 307 -15.37 -13.44 -1.03
CA ASP A 307 -14.73 -14.49 -1.80
C ASP A 307 -14.23 -13.97 -3.16
N ALA A 308 -15.05 -13.20 -3.87
CA ALA A 308 -14.65 -12.52 -5.09
C ALA A 308 -13.46 -11.59 -4.87
N SER A 309 -13.47 -10.82 -3.77
CA SER A 309 -12.36 -9.89 -3.45
C SER A 309 -11.06 -10.63 -3.17
N MET A 310 -11.11 -11.73 -2.43
CA MET A 310 -9.92 -12.51 -2.11
C MET A 310 -9.36 -13.23 -3.34
N ARG A 311 -10.23 -13.80 -4.19
CA ARG A 311 -9.82 -14.39 -5.46
C ARG A 311 -9.25 -13.34 -6.42
N ALA A 312 -9.89 -12.18 -6.56
CA ALA A 312 -9.36 -11.06 -7.35
C ALA A 312 -7.94 -10.65 -6.89
N LEU A 313 -7.72 -10.52 -5.57
CA LEU A 313 -6.41 -10.22 -5.03
C LEU A 313 -5.34 -11.26 -5.42
N VAL A 314 -5.67 -12.54 -5.30
CA VAL A 314 -4.74 -13.63 -5.62
C VAL A 314 -4.49 -13.72 -7.12
N GLU A 315 -5.53 -13.57 -7.94
CA GLU A 315 -5.45 -13.71 -9.39
C GLU A 315 -4.82 -12.52 -10.09
N THR A 316 -5.06 -11.28 -9.59
CA THR A 316 -4.64 -10.05 -10.30
C THR A 316 -3.57 -9.24 -9.57
N GLY A 317 -3.37 -9.48 -8.28
CA GLY A 317 -2.51 -8.62 -7.44
C GLY A 317 -3.04 -7.20 -7.24
N PHE A 318 -4.33 -6.99 -7.52
CA PHE A 318 -5.01 -5.71 -7.34
C PHE A 318 -6.33 -5.90 -6.58
N LEU A 319 -6.64 -4.92 -5.76
CA LEU A 319 -7.95 -4.77 -5.13
C LEU A 319 -8.15 -3.30 -4.79
N ASN A 320 -9.34 -2.74 -5.06
CA ASN A 320 -9.61 -1.35 -4.71
C ASN A 320 -9.75 -1.17 -3.19
N PHE A 321 -9.59 0.07 -2.73
CA PHE A 321 -9.58 0.38 -1.29
C PHE A 321 -10.82 -0.13 -0.54
N ARG A 322 -12.01 0.02 -1.11
CA ARG A 322 -13.26 -0.39 -0.45
C ARG A 322 -13.31 -1.89 -0.18
N MET A 323 -12.89 -2.69 -1.13
CA MET A 323 -12.84 -4.15 -0.94
C MET A 323 -11.72 -4.55 0.01
N ARG A 324 -10.55 -3.88 -0.03
CA ARG A 324 -9.50 -4.08 0.98
C ARG A 324 -10.03 -3.82 2.39
N ALA A 325 -10.78 -2.74 2.59
CA ALA A 325 -11.37 -2.37 3.88
C ALA A 325 -12.43 -3.38 4.35
N MET A 326 -13.28 -3.86 3.44
CA MET A 326 -14.28 -4.90 3.75
C MET A 326 -13.60 -6.21 4.14
N CYS A 327 -12.62 -6.69 3.39
CA CYS A 327 -11.90 -7.93 3.68
C CYS A 327 -11.14 -7.86 5.01
N ALA A 328 -10.53 -6.72 5.33
CA ALA A 328 -9.84 -6.50 6.60
C ALA A 328 -10.82 -6.49 7.78
N SER A 329 -11.95 -5.80 7.63
CA SER A 329 -13.04 -5.78 8.62
C SER A 329 -13.63 -7.20 8.83
N PHE A 330 -13.85 -7.93 7.75
CA PHE A 330 -14.39 -9.29 7.81
C PHE A 330 -13.43 -10.24 8.55
N LEU A 331 -12.15 -10.25 8.18
CA LEU A 331 -11.14 -11.06 8.85
C LEU A 331 -11.10 -10.77 10.36
N THR A 332 -11.02 -9.48 10.72
CA THR A 332 -10.80 -9.09 12.12
C THR A 332 -12.06 -9.25 12.96
N TYR A 333 -13.22 -8.75 12.51
CA TYR A 333 -14.40 -8.69 13.36
C TYR A 333 -15.27 -9.95 13.25
N VAL A 334 -15.37 -10.51 12.05
CA VAL A 334 -16.27 -11.63 11.77
C VAL A 334 -15.55 -12.96 11.99
N LEU A 335 -14.37 -13.14 11.42
CA LEU A 335 -13.59 -14.36 11.64
C LEU A 335 -12.82 -14.34 12.95
N ARG A 336 -12.52 -13.17 13.51
CA ARG A 336 -11.73 -12.98 14.75
C ARG A 336 -10.29 -13.44 14.64
N GLU A 337 -9.70 -13.14 13.50
CA GLU A 337 -8.30 -13.42 13.23
C GLU A 337 -7.41 -12.23 13.56
N PRO A 338 -6.14 -12.45 13.97
CA PRO A 338 -5.16 -11.39 14.12
C PRO A 338 -4.98 -10.62 12.81
N TRP A 339 -5.12 -9.29 12.88
CA TRP A 339 -5.05 -8.41 11.70
C TRP A 339 -3.74 -8.54 10.91
N THR A 340 -2.61 -8.88 11.59
CA THR A 340 -1.30 -9.05 10.97
C THR A 340 -1.28 -10.16 9.93
N LEU A 341 -2.03 -11.26 10.15
CA LEU A 341 -2.10 -12.38 9.21
C LEU A 341 -2.70 -11.93 7.86
N GLY A 342 -3.73 -11.11 7.91
CA GLY A 342 -4.34 -10.55 6.70
C GLY A 342 -3.47 -9.46 6.07
N ALA A 343 -2.86 -8.59 6.87
CA ALA A 343 -1.97 -7.54 6.38
C ALA A 343 -0.77 -8.11 5.62
N ASP A 344 -0.15 -9.18 6.16
CA ASP A 344 0.99 -9.85 5.53
C ASP A 344 0.55 -10.61 4.26
N PHE A 345 -0.63 -11.24 4.25
CA PHE A 345 -1.18 -11.87 3.06
C PHE A 345 -1.43 -10.87 1.93
N PHE A 346 -2.03 -9.72 2.23
CA PHE A 346 -2.21 -8.62 1.28
C PHE A 346 -0.88 -8.06 0.80
N TYR A 347 0.07 -7.87 1.71
CA TYR A 347 1.39 -7.37 1.37
C TYR A 347 2.12 -8.30 0.39
N TYR A 348 1.98 -9.61 0.53
CA TYR A 348 2.58 -10.58 -0.38
C TYR A 348 1.92 -10.52 -1.77
N HIS A 349 0.58 -10.55 -1.85
CA HIS A 349 -0.14 -10.69 -3.12
C HIS A 349 -0.28 -9.40 -3.93
N LEU A 350 -0.32 -8.22 -3.28
CA LEU A 350 -0.48 -6.95 -3.99
C LEU A 350 0.77 -6.56 -4.77
N VAL A 351 0.60 -6.21 -6.05
CA VAL A 351 1.69 -5.66 -6.88
C VAL A 351 2.12 -4.28 -6.38
N ASP A 352 1.17 -3.48 -5.87
CA ASP A 352 1.39 -2.13 -5.33
C ASP A 352 1.71 -2.09 -3.83
N ALA A 353 2.09 -3.22 -3.22
CA ALA A 353 2.26 -3.31 -1.78
C ALA A 353 3.33 -2.35 -1.24
N ALA A 354 2.88 -1.33 -0.51
CA ALA A 354 3.71 -0.43 0.28
C ALA A 354 3.40 -0.64 1.77
N MET A 355 4.42 -0.92 2.58
CA MET A 355 4.24 -1.25 4.01
C MET A 355 3.49 -0.15 4.76
N GLY A 356 3.85 1.11 4.53
CA GLY A 356 3.20 2.26 5.16
C GLY A 356 1.71 2.32 4.84
N ILE A 357 1.31 2.12 3.60
CA ILE A 357 -0.10 2.17 3.20
C ILE A 357 -0.84 0.93 3.69
N ASN A 358 -0.31 -0.26 3.39
CA ASN A 358 -1.01 -1.51 3.68
C ASN A 358 -1.25 -1.70 5.18
N HIS A 359 -0.19 -1.70 5.99
CA HIS A 359 -0.31 -2.04 7.42
C HIS A 359 -1.01 -0.97 8.25
N THR A 360 -0.83 0.32 7.94
CA THR A 360 -1.54 1.38 8.64
C THR A 360 -3.04 1.36 8.34
N GLN A 361 -3.42 1.04 7.11
CA GLN A 361 -4.80 0.84 6.71
C GLN A 361 -5.42 -0.39 7.40
N TRP A 362 -4.70 -1.50 7.45
CA TRP A 362 -5.13 -2.69 8.17
C TRP A 362 -5.43 -2.41 9.64
N GLN A 363 -4.54 -1.69 10.35
CA GLN A 363 -4.80 -1.29 11.72
C GLN A 363 -6.04 -0.41 11.87
N SER A 364 -6.23 0.53 10.95
CA SER A 364 -7.41 1.41 10.96
C SER A 364 -8.70 0.63 10.73
N GLN A 365 -8.73 -0.30 9.76
CA GLN A 365 -9.91 -1.12 9.48
C GLN A 365 -10.17 -2.18 10.55
N ALA A 366 -9.13 -2.69 11.20
CA ALA A 366 -9.23 -3.61 12.34
C ALA A 366 -9.62 -2.93 13.66
N GLY A 367 -9.73 -1.59 13.69
CA GLY A 367 -10.10 -0.82 14.89
C GLY A 367 -9.05 -0.79 16.00
N VAL A 368 -7.84 -1.26 15.73
CA VAL A 368 -6.79 -1.43 16.77
C VAL A 368 -5.98 -0.16 17.04
N VAL A 369 -6.32 0.92 16.36
CA VAL A 369 -5.83 2.27 16.66
C VAL A 369 -6.58 2.87 17.86
N GLY A 370 -7.87 2.50 18.04
CA GLY A 370 -8.68 2.88 19.19
C GLY A 370 -9.29 4.28 19.14
N VAL A 371 -9.36 4.90 17.95
CA VAL A 371 -9.86 6.27 17.79
C VAL A 371 -11.16 6.38 17.01
N HIS A 372 -11.57 5.31 16.36
CA HIS A 372 -12.76 5.28 15.52
C HIS A 372 -13.77 4.26 16.01
N SER A 373 -15.04 4.55 15.79
CA SER A 373 -16.10 3.56 15.96
C SER A 373 -15.83 2.33 15.10
N VAL A 374 -16.11 1.15 15.63
CA VAL A 374 -15.95 -0.12 14.93
C VAL A 374 -16.84 -0.16 13.69
N ARG A 375 -16.24 -0.24 12.52
CA ARG A 375 -16.93 -0.34 11.23
C ARG A 375 -16.92 -1.80 10.76
N VAL A 376 -17.96 -2.53 11.15
CA VAL A 376 -18.18 -3.89 10.62
C VAL A 376 -18.91 -3.77 9.30
N TYR A 377 -18.21 -4.01 8.19
CA TYR A 377 -18.81 -4.01 6.86
C TYR A 377 -19.69 -5.25 6.68
N ASP A 378 -20.92 -5.08 6.21
CA ASP A 378 -21.80 -6.16 5.76
C ASP A 378 -21.48 -6.50 4.31
N PRO A 379 -20.91 -7.69 4.01
CA PRO A 379 -20.53 -8.07 2.64
C PRO A 379 -21.71 -8.07 1.66
N ALA A 380 -22.89 -8.50 2.11
CA ALA A 380 -24.08 -8.51 1.27
C ALA A 380 -24.57 -7.10 0.94
N LYS A 381 -24.46 -6.16 1.90
CA LYS A 381 -24.75 -4.73 1.64
C LYS A 381 -23.72 -4.16 0.66
N GLN A 382 -22.43 -4.47 0.82
CA GLN A 382 -21.40 -4.01 -0.12
C GLN A 382 -21.65 -4.53 -1.54
N GLY A 383 -22.05 -5.79 -1.70
CA GLY A 383 -22.46 -6.34 -3.01
C GLY A 383 -23.60 -5.55 -3.63
N ARG A 384 -24.70 -5.38 -2.91
CA ARG A 384 -25.85 -4.61 -3.43
C ARG A 384 -25.54 -3.14 -3.78
N GLU A 385 -24.60 -2.52 -3.08
CA GLU A 385 -24.29 -1.09 -3.25
C GLU A 385 -23.23 -0.84 -4.33
N TYR A 386 -22.24 -1.73 -4.47
CA TYR A 386 -21.07 -1.51 -5.33
C TYR A 386 -20.90 -2.52 -6.48
N ASP A 387 -21.70 -3.59 -6.48
CA ASP A 387 -21.77 -4.59 -7.55
C ASP A 387 -23.23 -5.05 -7.76
N PRO A 388 -24.17 -4.10 -8.01
CA PRO A 388 -25.61 -4.41 -8.06
C PRO A 388 -25.98 -5.42 -9.15
N ASP A 389 -25.26 -5.41 -10.26
CA ASP A 389 -25.44 -6.31 -11.39
C ASP A 389 -24.59 -7.59 -11.25
N GLY A 390 -23.87 -7.74 -10.14
CA GLY A 390 -23.06 -8.93 -9.84
C GLY A 390 -21.88 -9.18 -10.79
N GLU A 391 -21.43 -8.15 -11.50
CA GLU A 391 -20.36 -8.28 -12.51
C GLU A 391 -19.05 -8.77 -11.88
N PHE A 392 -18.63 -8.15 -10.78
CA PHE A 392 -17.40 -8.51 -10.08
C PHE A 392 -17.53 -9.89 -9.40
N VAL A 393 -18.65 -10.14 -8.73
CA VAL A 393 -18.85 -11.46 -8.09
C VAL A 393 -18.85 -12.57 -9.13
N ARG A 394 -19.55 -12.43 -10.26
CA ARG A 394 -19.59 -13.47 -11.31
C ARG A 394 -18.26 -13.70 -11.99
N GLU A 395 -17.43 -12.67 -12.09
CA GLU A 395 -16.08 -12.81 -12.66
C GLU A 395 -15.18 -13.69 -11.78
N TYR A 396 -15.20 -13.49 -10.46
CA TYR A 396 -14.29 -14.17 -9.54
C TYR A 396 -14.92 -15.35 -8.79
N VAL A 397 -16.25 -15.51 -8.86
CA VAL A 397 -17.01 -16.63 -8.30
C VAL A 397 -17.92 -17.21 -9.39
N PRO A 398 -17.33 -17.80 -10.44
CA PRO A 398 -18.07 -18.27 -11.62
C PRO A 398 -19.10 -19.35 -11.29
N GLU A 399 -18.95 -20.09 -10.21
CA GLU A 399 -19.92 -21.06 -9.70
C GLU A 399 -21.27 -20.42 -9.35
N LEU A 400 -21.33 -19.11 -9.12
CA LEU A 400 -22.58 -18.36 -8.87
C LEU A 400 -23.07 -17.58 -10.10
N ALA A 401 -22.45 -17.74 -11.27
CA ALA A 401 -22.71 -16.87 -12.42
C ALA A 401 -24.17 -16.90 -12.91
N ALA A 402 -24.85 -18.03 -12.80
CA ALA A 402 -26.24 -18.17 -13.22
C ALA A 402 -27.27 -17.75 -12.16
N LEU A 403 -26.82 -17.43 -10.93
CA LEU A 403 -27.74 -17.03 -9.86
C LEU A 403 -28.29 -15.61 -10.13
N PRO A 404 -29.62 -15.37 -9.96
CA PRO A 404 -30.20 -14.03 -10.10
C PRO A 404 -29.57 -13.00 -9.16
N ASP A 405 -29.49 -11.73 -9.60
CA ASP A 405 -28.83 -10.64 -8.88
C ASP A 405 -29.32 -10.46 -7.45
N GLU A 406 -30.62 -10.62 -7.22
CA GLU A 406 -31.23 -10.48 -5.89
C GLU A 406 -30.77 -11.52 -4.88
N HIS A 407 -30.33 -12.70 -5.34
CA HIS A 407 -29.86 -13.80 -4.52
C HIS A 407 -28.33 -13.88 -4.43
N LEU A 408 -27.62 -13.23 -5.36
CA LEU A 408 -26.17 -13.27 -5.45
C LEU A 408 -25.46 -12.79 -4.17
N PRO A 409 -25.92 -11.73 -3.45
CA PRO A 409 -25.27 -11.31 -2.22
C PRO A 409 -25.41 -12.28 -1.03
N ARG A 410 -26.42 -13.17 -1.06
CA ARG A 410 -26.71 -14.16 -0.01
C ARG A 410 -27.29 -15.43 -0.61
N PRO A 411 -26.50 -16.27 -1.28
CA PRO A 411 -26.96 -17.51 -1.92
C PRO A 411 -27.64 -18.46 -0.93
N GLU A 412 -27.20 -18.48 0.31
CA GLU A 412 -27.76 -19.31 1.38
C GLU A 412 -29.21 -18.92 1.78
N LYS A 413 -29.71 -17.80 1.29
CA LYS A 413 -31.09 -17.35 1.49
C LYS A 413 -31.97 -17.55 0.24
N ALA A 414 -31.39 -18.00 -0.88
CA ALA A 414 -32.14 -18.25 -2.09
C ALA A 414 -33.07 -19.45 -1.91
N PRO A 415 -34.28 -19.43 -2.50
CA PRO A 415 -35.15 -20.60 -2.54
C PRO A 415 -34.45 -21.77 -3.25
N LEU A 416 -34.68 -23.00 -2.78
CA LEU A 416 -34.05 -24.18 -3.38
C LEU A 416 -34.31 -24.28 -4.88
N ALA A 417 -35.53 -23.99 -5.33
CA ALA A 417 -35.88 -24.00 -6.75
C ALA A 417 -35.06 -23.01 -7.59
N VAL A 418 -34.68 -21.87 -7.03
CA VAL A 418 -33.80 -20.89 -7.71
C VAL A 418 -32.38 -21.42 -7.82
N LEU A 419 -31.88 -22.07 -6.76
CA LEU A 419 -30.55 -22.71 -6.77
C LEU A 419 -30.50 -23.85 -7.78
N GLU A 420 -31.56 -24.71 -7.81
CA GLU A 420 -31.69 -25.81 -8.79
C GLU A 420 -31.75 -25.29 -10.23
N GLU A 421 -32.51 -24.20 -10.50
CA GLU A 421 -32.58 -23.56 -11.83
C GLU A 421 -31.25 -22.96 -12.25
N ALA A 422 -30.50 -22.35 -11.30
CA ALA A 422 -29.17 -21.83 -11.52
C ALA A 422 -28.08 -22.90 -11.59
N GLY A 423 -28.40 -24.15 -11.26
CA GLY A 423 -27.44 -25.27 -11.24
C GLY A 423 -26.39 -25.12 -10.13
N VAL A 424 -26.76 -24.54 -8.99
CA VAL A 424 -25.86 -24.31 -7.85
C VAL A 424 -26.22 -25.22 -6.69
N GLU A 425 -25.29 -26.07 -6.29
CA GLU A 425 -25.42 -26.89 -5.09
C GLU A 425 -24.57 -26.31 -3.96
N LEU A 426 -25.23 -25.68 -2.95
CA LEU A 426 -24.54 -25.15 -1.79
C LEU A 426 -23.95 -26.29 -0.94
N GLY A 427 -22.69 -26.16 -0.58
CA GLY A 427 -21.90 -27.16 0.11
C GLY A 427 -21.08 -28.06 -0.83
N ALA A 428 -21.42 -28.07 -2.15
CA ALA A 428 -20.64 -28.76 -3.17
C ALA A 428 -19.95 -27.77 -4.12
N ASP A 429 -20.73 -26.98 -4.88
CA ASP A 429 -20.18 -26.00 -5.82
C ASP A 429 -19.71 -24.74 -5.12
N TYR A 430 -20.51 -24.23 -4.18
CA TYR A 430 -20.17 -23.04 -3.39
C TYR A 430 -20.46 -23.29 -1.90
N PRO A 431 -19.56 -22.86 -0.99
CA PRO A 431 -19.72 -23.16 0.44
C PRO A 431 -20.89 -22.42 1.08
N TYR A 432 -21.46 -23.03 2.13
CA TYR A 432 -22.27 -22.29 3.08
C TYR A 432 -21.41 -21.27 3.83
N PRO A 433 -22.00 -20.16 4.37
CA PRO A 433 -21.28 -19.24 5.25
C PRO A 433 -20.55 -19.96 6.38
N VAL A 434 -19.22 -19.79 6.47
CA VAL A 434 -18.38 -20.46 7.47
C VAL A 434 -18.69 -20.00 8.89
N VAL A 435 -19.38 -18.89 9.07
CA VAL A 435 -19.83 -18.33 10.35
C VAL A 435 -21.17 -17.63 10.20
N ASP A 436 -21.89 -17.50 11.31
CA ASP A 436 -23.06 -16.61 11.41
C ASP A 436 -22.59 -15.15 11.52
N TYR A 437 -22.75 -14.39 10.43
CA TYR A 437 -22.31 -13.01 10.33
C TYR A 437 -22.94 -12.10 11.38
N GLU A 438 -24.27 -12.15 11.55
CA GLU A 438 -25.00 -11.27 12.45
C GLU A 438 -24.54 -11.47 13.90
N ARG A 439 -24.39 -12.71 14.31
CA ARG A 439 -23.90 -13.08 15.64
C ARG A 439 -22.45 -12.63 15.85
N ARG A 440 -21.57 -12.85 14.86
CA ARG A 440 -20.15 -12.46 14.94
C ARG A 440 -20.00 -10.95 14.95
N ALA A 441 -20.71 -10.23 14.10
CA ALA A 441 -20.69 -8.77 14.03
C ALA A 441 -21.21 -8.11 15.32
N ALA A 442 -22.30 -8.64 15.92
CA ALA A 442 -22.81 -8.16 17.20
C ALA A 442 -21.80 -8.38 18.31
N ALA A 443 -21.21 -9.57 18.40
CA ALA A 443 -20.22 -9.89 19.42
C ALA A 443 -18.92 -9.07 19.28
N ALA A 444 -18.52 -8.72 18.04
CA ALA A 444 -17.39 -7.82 17.79
C ALA A 444 -17.69 -6.41 18.34
N ARG A 445 -18.85 -5.84 17.99
CA ARG A 445 -19.27 -4.52 18.51
C ARG A 445 -19.28 -4.49 20.04
N GLU A 446 -19.85 -5.52 20.68
CA GLU A 446 -19.88 -5.63 22.14
C GLU A 446 -18.47 -5.73 22.73
N ARG A 447 -17.57 -6.51 22.13
CA ARG A 447 -16.17 -6.62 22.60
C ARG A 447 -15.47 -5.27 22.54
N PHE A 448 -15.56 -4.56 21.43
CA PHE A 448 -14.92 -3.25 21.28
C PHE A 448 -15.54 -2.21 22.20
N ALA A 449 -16.86 -2.21 22.38
CA ALA A 449 -17.54 -1.33 23.36
C ALA A 449 -17.01 -1.56 24.78
N ARG A 450 -16.75 -2.81 25.19
CA ARG A 450 -16.14 -3.10 26.51
C ARG A 450 -14.69 -2.63 26.64
N LEU A 451 -14.00 -2.42 25.54
CA LEU A 451 -12.60 -1.97 25.51
C LEU A 451 -12.47 -0.46 25.30
N ASP A 452 -13.55 0.25 24.92
CA ASP A 452 -13.53 1.65 24.49
C ASP A 452 -13.00 2.59 25.59
N ASP A 453 -13.47 2.46 26.82
CA ASP A 453 -13.00 3.27 27.94
C ASP A 453 -11.49 3.10 28.19
N ARG A 454 -11.01 1.85 28.16
CA ARG A 454 -9.59 1.54 28.32
C ARG A 454 -8.75 2.04 27.14
N ALA A 455 -9.27 1.90 25.93
CA ALA A 455 -8.61 2.39 24.72
C ALA A 455 -8.53 3.92 24.73
N THR A 456 -9.59 4.58 25.14
CA THR A 456 -9.66 6.04 25.31
C THR A 456 -8.68 6.51 26.39
N GLU A 457 -8.63 5.84 27.54
CA GLU A 457 -7.69 6.15 28.62
C GLU A 457 -6.23 5.97 28.18
N ALA A 458 -5.91 4.90 27.43
CA ALA A 458 -4.57 4.71 26.88
C ALA A 458 -4.16 5.84 25.91
N ILE A 459 -5.11 6.40 25.15
CA ILE A 459 -4.86 7.56 24.29
C ILE A 459 -4.60 8.81 25.13
N ARG A 460 -5.36 9.04 26.22
CA ARG A 460 -5.20 10.21 27.10
C ARG A 460 -3.88 10.20 27.86
N THR A 461 -3.51 9.06 28.40
CA THR A 461 -2.39 8.92 29.34
C THR A 461 -1.04 8.67 28.67
N ASP A 462 -1.02 8.14 27.44
CA ASP A 462 0.21 7.88 26.70
C ASP A 462 0.36 8.85 25.52
N ARG A 463 1.25 9.84 25.69
CA ARG A 463 1.56 10.83 24.64
C ARG A 463 2.00 10.16 23.32
N ALA A 464 2.67 9.02 23.35
CA ALA A 464 3.08 8.32 22.15
C ALA A 464 1.88 7.67 21.45
N VAL A 465 0.93 7.11 22.18
CA VAL A 465 -0.33 6.59 21.63
C VAL A 465 -1.16 7.74 21.04
N TRP A 466 -1.30 8.86 21.77
CA TRP A 466 -1.98 10.07 21.27
C TRP A 466 -1.46 10.55 19.93
N ARG A 467 -0.14 10.66 19.78
CA ARG A 467 0.50 11.11 18.54
C ARG A 467 0.28 10.15 17.37
N ARG A 468 0.37 8.85 17.64
CA ARG A 468 0.23 7.79 16.62
C ARG A 468 -1.21 7.58 16.19
N ALA A 469 -2.17 7.80 17.07
CA ALA A 469 -3.58 7.51 16.85
C ALA A 469 -4.23 8.31 15.72
N SER A 470 -3.64 9.43 15.27
CA SER A 470 -4.19 10.30 14.21
C SER A 470 -5.65 10.66 14.45
N LEU A 471 -5.89 11.26 15.60
CA LEU A 471 -7.22 11.70 16.03
C LEU A 471 -7.78 12.74 15.04
N SER A 472 -9.07 12.62 14.70
CA SER A 472 -9.81 13.72 14.06
C SER A 472 -9.86 14.94 14.99
N THR A 473 -10.00 16.13 14.41
CA THR A 473 -10.13 17.38 15.18
C THR A 473 -11.25 17.29 16.22
N GLU A 474 -12.42 16.84 15.82
CA GLU A 474 -13.58 16.65 16.69
C GLU A 474 -13.28 15.67 17.86
N ARG A 475 -12.55 14.58 17.61
CA ARG A 475 -12.18 13.64 18.66
C ARG A 475 -11.10 14.20 19.57
N ARG A 476 -10.15 15.00 19.04
CA ARG A 476 -9.17 15.72 19.85
C ARG A 476 -9.83 16.72 20.77
N GLU A 477 -10.80 17.48 20.27
CA GLU A 477 -11.57 18.43 21.06
C GLU A 477 -12.37 17.73 22.14
N ARG A 478 -13.13 16.70 21.85
CA ARG A 478 -13.87 15.91 22.85
C ARG A 478 -12.95 15.37 23.95
N LEU A 479 -11.80 14.79 23.57
CA LEU A 479 -10.87 14.24 24.55
C LEU A 479 -10.20 15.33 25.40
N ARG A 480 -10.10 16.58 24.90
CA ARG A 480 -9.62 17.74 25.66
C ARG A 480 -10.68 18.38 26.52
N ASP A 481 -11.91 18.46 26.04
CA ASP A 481 -13.06 19.00 26.77
C ASP A 481 -13.40 18.11 27.97
N ASP A 482 -13.31 16.80 27.80
CA ASP A 482 -13.40 15.84 28.91
C ASP A 482 -12.24 15.99 29.92
N GLU A 483 -11.05 16.51 29.52
CA GLU A 483 -9.96 16.91 30.41
C GLU A 483 -10.23 18.28 31.06
N ALA A 484 -10.92 19.20 30.37
CA ALA A 484 -11.27 20.52 30.88
C ALA A 484 -12.38 20.47 31.92
N ASP A 485 -13.36 19.56 31.80
CA ASP A 485 -14.31 19.24 32.84
C ASP A 485 -13.65 18.52 34.06
N ALA A 486 -12.48 17.92 33.83
CA ALA A 486 -11.62 17.34 34.87
C ALA A 486 -10.51 18.29 35.38
N GLY A 487 -10.22 19.41 34.69
CA GLY A 487 -9.17 20.40 34.99
C GLY A 487 -8.87 21.35 33.81
N GLY A 488 -9.59 22.45 33.75
CA GLY A 488 -9.51 23.69 32.97
C GLY A 488 -8.59 23.89 31.75
N GLU A 489 -9.22 24.19 30.61
CA GLU A 489 -8.88 25.08 29.46
C GLU A 489 -7.52 24.99 28.75
N THR A 490 -7.41 25.01 27.47
CA THR A 490 -7.82 25.68 26.19
C THR A 490 -7.07 25.10 25.01
N GLY A 491 -7.51 25.00 23.84
CA GLY A 491 -7.95 25.73 22.73
C GLY A 491 -7.32 25.41 21.37
N SER A 492 -8.15 25.39 20.32
CA SER A 492 -7.97 25.55 18.84
C SER A 492 -7.37 24.45 17.97
N GLY A 493 -7.87 24.23 16.92
CA GLY A 493 -8.67 23.60 15.95
C GLY A 493 -7.95 23.43 14.61
N GLN A 494 -8.14 22.29 13.95
CA GLN A 494 -7.84 22.06 12.53
C GLN A 494 -8.81 21.08 11.91
N ALA A 495 -9.10 21.29 10.61
CA ALA A 495 -10.23 20.74 9.89
C ALA A 495 -10.23 19.22 9.68
N SER A 496 -11.43 18.64 9.67
CA SER A 496 -11.73 17.21 9.52
C SER A 496 -11.66 16.75 8.06
N LEU A 497 -10.94 15.63 7.83
CA LEU A 497 -10.86 14.89 6.55
C LEU A 497 -11.80 13.66 6.53
N ASP A 498 -12.91 13.69 7.27
CA ASP A 498 -13.79 12.54 7.51
C ASP A 498 -14.96 12.36 6.53
N GLU A 499 -14.94 12.99 5.37
CA GLU A 499 -15.95 12.71 4.31
C GLU A 499 -15.29 12.09 3.08
N PHE A 500 -14.99 10.75 3.17
CA PHE A 500 -14.88 9.94 1.93
C PHE A 500 -14.92 8.42 2.25
#